data_2ceb8e61b2d9395ae6df90d31f19828e
#
_entry.id   2ceb8e61b2d9395ae6df90d31f19828e
#
_cell.length_a   1.000
_cell.length_b   1.000
_cell.length_c   1.000
_cell.angle_alpha   90.00
_cell.angle_beta   90.00
_cell.angle_gamma   90.00
#
_symmetry.space_group_name_H-M   'P 1'
#
loop_
_entity.id
_entity.type
_entity.pdbx_description
1 polymer ?
#
loop_
_entity_poly.entity_id
_entity_poly.type
_entity_poly.pdbx_seq_one_letter_code
_entity_poly.pdbx_strand_id
1 'polypeptide(L)'
;RDLHLSLRRQRQMCIRDSQGTTSTRSIIFNNKFEIVTYDQLELKQYFPKDGCVEHDPNEIFESVLSTAKNAIKKANISPNDISGIGITNQRETTILWNKDTGEPVYKAIVWQDRRTVNYCKDLQKKGFTKKIQKITGLVIDSYFSATKIKWIIDNIESSKKLLKEDKLLFGTIDTWILWKLTEGRSHFTEATNASRTMLYDINKNSWSKSLLRIFNIPLTIL
;
A
#
# COMPACT_ATOMS: atom_id res chain seq x y z
N ARG A 1 -29.32 28.73 -26.80
CA ARG A 1 -29.70 27.75 -25.69
C ARG A 1 -28.70 26.63 -25.52
N ASP A 2 -27.69 26.47 -26.39
CA ASP A 2 -26.71 25.37 -26.39
C ASP A 2 -25.32 25.68 -25.80
N LEU A 3 -25.07 26.90 -25.36
CA LEU A 3 -23.80 27.34 -24.80
C LEU A 3 -23.54 26.80 -23.35
N HIS A 4 -24.60 26.42 -22.63
CA HIS A 4 -24.47 25.87 -21.26
C HIS A 4 -24.12 24.39 -21.19
N LEU A 5 -24.34 23.61 -22.23
CA LEU A 5 -24.04 22.18 -22.26
C LEU A 5 -22.58 21.88 -22.63
N SER A 6 -21.93 22.79 -23.41
CA SER A 6 -20.52 22.61 -23.80
C SER A 6 -19.54 22.96 -22.66
N LEU A 7 -19.91 23.82 -21.72
CA LEU A 7 -19.08 24.20 -20.57
C LEU A 7 -19.03 23.12 -19.46
N ARG A 8 -20.05 22.25 -19.36
CA ARG A 8 -20.04 21.14 -18.39
C ARG A 8 -19.14 19.96 -18.79
N ARG A 9 -18.78 19.80 -20.06
CA ARG A 9 -17.89 18.73 -20.54
C ARG A 9 -16.39 19.01 -20.39
N GLN A 10 -15.98 20.21 -19.97
CA GLN A 10 -14.57 20.60 -19.93
C GLN A 10 -13.88 20.53 -18.56
N ARG A 11 -14.57 20.05 -17.50
CA ARG A 11 -14.01 20.00 -16.13
C ARG A 11 -13.83 18.58 -15.63
N GLN A 12 -13.20 17.71 -16.41
CA GLN A 12 -12.75 16.43 -15.91
C GLN A 12 -11.36 16.61 -15.31
N MET A 13 -11.26 16.56 -13.99
CA MET A 13 -10.01 16.64 -13.26
C MET A 13 -9.67 15.28 -12.65
N CYS A 14 -8.38 14.93 -12.63
CA CYS A 14 -7.88 13.74 -11.99
C CYS A 14 -6.99 14.13 -10.81
N ILE A 15 -7.12 13.44 -9.70
CA ILE A 15 -6.16 13.55 -8.58
C ILE A 15 -5.18 12.38 -8.70
N ARG A 16 -3.89 12.69 -8.60
CA ARG A 16 -2.84 11.69 -8.38
C ARG A 16 -2.31 11.87 -6.97
N ASP A 17 -2.54 10.90 -6.12
CA ASP A 17 -1.94 10.85 -4.80
C ASP A 17 -0.58 10.13 -4.87
N SER A 18 0.44 10.74 -4.27
CA SER A 18 1.79 10.18 -4.18
C SER A 18 2.16 10.04 -2.72
N GLN A 19 1.91 8.86 -2.18
CA GLN A 19 2.32 8.51 -0.82
C GLN A 19 3.78 8.02 -0.83
N GLY A 20 4.73 8.95 -0.59
CA GLY A 20 6.17 8.66 -0.49
C GLY A 20 6.58 8.21 0.92
N THR A 21 7.87 7.92 1.11
CA THR A 21 8.40 7.52 2.42
C THR A 21 8.46 8.68 3.41
N THR A 22 8.68 9.89 2.94
CA THR A 22 8.85 11.08 3.79
C THR A 22 7.70 12.07 3.69
N SER A 23 6.81 11.92 2.72
CA SER A 23 5.70 12.85 2.51
C SER A 23 4.56 12.22 1.72
N THR A 24 3.36 12.76 1.92
CA THR A 24 2.18 12.52 1.09
C THR A 24 1.93 13.75 0.24
N ARG A 25 1.61 13.56 -1.04
CA ARG A 25 1.32 14.64 -1.99
C ARG A 25 0.09 14.32 -2.82
N SER A 26 -0.87 15.22 -2.86
CA SER A 26 -2.02 15.15 -3.77
C SER A 26 -1.89 16.19 -4.86
N ILE A 27 -1.96 15.78 -6.14
CA ILE A 27 -1.78 16.62 -7.32
C ILE A 27 -3.05 16.59 -8.14
N ILE A 28 -3.58 17.75 -8.50
CA ILE A 28 -4.74 17.88 -9.38
C ILE A 28 -4.26 18.15 -10.81
N PHE A 29 -4.74 17.35 -11.75
CA PHE A 29 -4.49 17.49 -13.18
C PHE A 29 -5.78 17.88 -13.89
N ASN A 30 -5.66 18.71 -14.95
CA ASN A 30 -6.74 18.95 -15.88
C ASN A 30 -6.85 17.82 -16.93
N ASN A 31 -7.82 17.93 -17.84
CA ASN A 31 -8.06 16.96 -18.92
C ASN A 31 -6.92 16.88 -19.96
N LYS A 32 -5.95 17.79 -19.93
CA LYS A 32 -4.74 17.77 -20.73
C LYS A 32 -3.54 17.18 -19.98
N PHE A 33 -3.75 16.66 -18.78
CA PHE A 33 -2.69 16.19 -17.86
C PHE A 33 -1.71 17.27 -17.41
N GLU A 34 -2.11 18.53 -17.45
CA GLU A 34 -1.34 19.63 -16.88
C GLU A 34 -1.64 19.76 -15.38
N ILE A 35 -0.61 20.03 -14.57
CA ILE A 35 -0.76 20.24 -13.12
C ILE A 35 -1.50 21.55 -12.89
N VAL A 36 -2.65 21.49 -12.23
CA VAL A 36 -3.42 22.67 -11.81
C VAL A 36 -2.88 23.18 -10.47
N THR A 37 -2.73 22.27 -9.50
CA THR A 37 -2.20 22.56 -8.17
C THR A 37 -1.80 21.29 -7.45
N TYR A 38 -1.16 21.46 -6.30
CA TYR A 38 -0.87 20.34 -5.39
C TYR A 38 -0.86 20.82 -3.93
N ASP A 39 -0.97 19.83 -3.03
CA ASP A 39 -0.68 19.99 -1.61
C ASP A 39 0.20 18.85 -1.13
N GLN A 40 1.01 19.09 -0.10
CA GLN A 40 1.96 18.13 0.42
C GLN A 40 2.09 18.27 1.94
N LEU A 41 2.17 17.13 2.63
CA LEU A 41 2.47 17.02 4.07
C LEU A 41 3.63 16.06 4.28
N GLU A 42 4.51 16.37 5.22
CA GLU A 42 5.54 15.45 5.69
C GLU A 42 4.92 14.32 6.52
N LEU A 43 5.50 13.12 6.38
CA LEU A 43 5.13 11.96 7.18
C LEU A 43 6.14 11.72 8.28
N LYS A 44 5.63 11.50 9.48
CA LYS A 44 6.44 11.11 10.63
C LYS A 44 6.95 9.68 10.46
N GLN A 45 8.24 9.50 10.66
CA GLN A 45 8.87 8.18 10.71
C GLN A 45 9.15 7.80 12.16
N TYR A 46 8.98 6.53 12.48
CA TYR A 46 9.22 5.96 13.79
C TYR A 46 10.37 4.96 13.70
N PHE A 47 11.32 5.05 14.63
CA PHE A 47 12.52 4.22 14.70
C PHE A 47 12.59 3.52 16.07
N PRO A 48 11.76 2.47 16.32
CA PRO A 48 11.65 1.88 17.66
C PRO A 48 12.92 1.16 18.12
N LYS A 49 13.76 0.69 17.19
CA LYS A 49 15.06 0.02 17.42
C LYS A 49 15.96 0.24 16.22
N ASP A 50 17.25 -0.01 16.38
CA ASP A 50 18.20 0.02 15.28
C ASP A 50 17.76 -0.88 14.12
N GLY A 51 17.74 -0.31 12.92
CA GLY A 51 17.30 -0.99 11.70
C GLY A 51 15.80 -1.18 11.56
N CYS A 52 14.98 -0.71 12.49
CA CYS A 52 13.52 -0.71 12.37
C CYS A 52 13.02 0.66 11.89
N VAL A 53 12.12 0.63 10.90
CA VAL A 53 11.49 1.84 10.35
C VAL A 53 9.99 1.60 10.19
N GLU A 54 9.20 2.45 10.82
CA GLU A 54 7.74 2.30 10.87
C GLU A 54 7.03 3.61 10.54
N HIS A 55 5.83 3.48 9.98
CA HIS A 55 4.84 4.56 9.87
C HIS A 55 3.54 4.18 10.60
N ASP A 56 2.75 5.17 10.96
CA ASP A 56 1.39 4.93 11.42
C ASP A 56 0.45 4.87 10.22
N PRO A 57 -0.28 3.75 10.00
CA PRO A 57 -1.21 3.63 8.87
C PRO A 57 -2.34 4.66 8.89
N ASN A 58 -2.80 5.07 10.07
CA ASN A 58 -3.85 6.06 10.20
C ASN A 58 -3.32 7.46 9.87
N GLU A 59 -2.11 7.84 10.34
CA GLU A 59 -1.46 9.09 9.95
C GLU A 59 -1.24 9.16 8.43
N ILE A 60 -0.88 8.04 7.77
CA ILE A 60 -0.79 7.97 6.30
C ILE A 60 -2.13 8.32 5.67
N PHE A 61 -3.22 7.69 6.10
CA PHE A 61 -4.55 7.93 5.52
C PHE A 61 -5.06 9.34 5.80
N GLU A 62 -4.87 9.86 6.99
CA GLU A 62 -5.22 11.24 7.35
C GLU A 62 -4.45 12.26 6.50
N SER A 63 -3.17 12.02 6.24
CA SER A 63 -2.36 12.89 5.37
C SER A 63 -2.86 12.88 3.91
N VAL A 64 -3.31 11.73 3.40
CA VAL A 64 -3.95 11.60 2.08
C VAL A 64 -5.23 12.43 2.01
N LEU A 65 -6.13 12.29 2.99
CA LEU A 65 -7.37 13.06 3.03
C LEU A 65 -7.13 14.57 3.16
N SER A 66 -6.17 14.95 4.01
CA SER A 66 -5.84 16.36 4.23
C SER A 66 -5.27 17.00 2.97
N THR A 67 -4.26 16.38 2.35
CA THR A 67 -3.65 16.92 1.12
C THR A 67 -4.65 16.96 -0.04
N ALA A 68 -5.51 15.94 -0.19
CA ALA A 68 -6.55 15.94 -1.22
C ALA A 68 -7.56 17.09 -1.03
N LYS A 69 -8.08 17.27 0.20
CA LYS A 69 -9.00 18.38 0.53
C LYS A 69 -8.35 19.75 0.28
N ASN A 70 -7.10 19.91 0.70
CA ASN A 70 -6.37 21.17 0.50
C ASN A 70 -6.11 21.44 -0.98
N ALA A 71 -5.73 20.44 -1.77
CA ALA A 71 -5.53 20.59 -3.20
C ALA A 71 -6.83 20.98 -3.92
N ILE A 72 -7.96 20.35 -3.59
CA ILE A 72 -9.29 20.72 -4.13
C ILE A 72 -9.64 22.16 -3.79
N LYS A 73 -9.42 22.58 -2.53
CA LYS A 73 -9.64 23.96 -2.09
C LYS A 73 -8.75 24.96 -2.85
N LYS A 74 -7.45 24.65 -3.00
CA LYS A 74 -6.49 25.50 -3.75
C LYS A 74 -6.86 25.63 -5.23
N ALA A 75 -7.38 24.54 -5.83
CA ALA A 75 -7.87 24.56 -7.21
C ALA A 75 -9.19 25.33 -7.37
N ASN A 76 -9.85 25.68 -6.28
CA ASN A 76 -11.19 26.32 -6.28
C ASN A 76 -12.22 25.53 -7.11
N ILE A 77 -12.28 24.21 -6.90
CA ILE A 77 -13.20 23.27 -7.58
C ILE A 77 -14.06 22.53 -6.58
N SER A 78 -15.12 21.91 -7.08
CA SER A 78 -15.94 20.98 -6.28
C SER A 78 -15.35 19.56 -6.30
N PRO A 79 -15.49 18.76 -5.25
CA PRO A 79 -15.19 17.32 -5.31
C PRO A 79 -15.90 16.59 -6.46
N ASN A 80 -17.09 17.05 -6.86
CA ASN A 80 -17.86 16.49 -7.98
C ASN A 80 -17.24 16.78 -9.37
N ASP A 81 -16.25 17.69 -9.45
CA ASP A 81 -15.50 17.95 -10.68
C ASP A 81 -14.35 16.94 -10.86
N ILE A 82 -14.09 16.06 -9.87
CA ILE A 82 -13.06 15.03 -9.93
C ILE A 82 -13.60 13.79 -10.62
N SER A 83 -13.02 13.42 -11.74
CA SER A 83 -13.44 12.27 -12.55
C SER A 83 -12.81 10.95 -12.10
N GLY A 84 -11.67 11.01 -11.42
CA GLY A 84 -10.96 9.81 -10.99
C GLY A 84 -9.78 10.13 -10.07
N ILE A 85 -9.36 9.12 -9.31
CA ILE A 85 -8.24 9.18 -8.39
C ILE A 85 -7.24 8.08 -8.78
N GLY A 86 -5.99 8.46 -9.04
CA GLY A 86 -4.87 7.54 -9.20
C GLY A 86 -4.02 7.53 -7.93
N ILE A 87 -3.64 6.34 -7.47
CA ILE A 87 -2.79 6.17 -6.29
C ILE A 87 -1.41 5.70 -6.74
N THR A 88 -0.36 6.38 -6.27
CA THR A 88 1.02 5.92 -6.37
C THR A 88 1.65 5.98 -4.97
N ASN A 89 2.50 5.03 -4.63
CA ASN A 89 2.91 4.82 -3.24
C ASN A 89 4.35 4.35 -3.12
N GLN A 90 4.89 4.45 -1.89
CA GLN A 90 6.05 3.69 -1.49
C GLN A 90 5.68 2.20 -1.50
N ARG A 91 6.29 1.43 -2.42
CA ARG A 91 6.02 -0.01 -2.54
C ARG A 91 6.62 -0.76 -1.35
N GLU A 92 6.29 -2.04 -1.21
CA GLU A 92 6.80 -3.00 -0.22
C GLU A 92 6.49 -2.69 1.25
N THR A 93 6.10 -1.46 1.60
CA THR A 93 5.64 -1.11 2.94
C THR A 93 4.38 -1.93 3.27
N THR A 94 4.40 -2.56 4.43
CA THR A 94 3.50 -3.65 4.81
C THR A 94 2.55 -3.22 5.91
N ILE A 95 1.25 -3.36 5.68
CA ILE A 95 0.19 -3.10 6.66
C ILE A 95 -0.68 -4.34 6.80
N LEU A 96 -1.01 -4.72 8.05
CA LEU A 96 -2.04 -5.71 8.36
C LEU A 96 -3.10 -5.07 9.26
N TRP A 97 -4.37 -5.39 8.99
CA TRP A 97 -5.49 -4.80 9.73
C TRP A 97 -6.65 -5.77 9.90
N ASN A 98 -7.54 -5.44 10.83
CA ASN A 98 -8.80 -6.14 11.02
C ASN A 98 -9.82 -5.71 9.96
N LYS A 99 -10.35 -6.65 9.16
CA LYS A 99 -11.31 -6.36 8.09
C LYS A 99 -12.66 -5.83 8.58
N ASP A 100 -13.04 -6.13 9.82
CA ASP A 100 -14.34 -5.71 10.36
C ASP A 100 -14.29 -4.28 10.93
N THR A 101 -13.14 -3.90 11.55
CA THR A 101 -13.00 -2.60 12.21
C THR A 101 -12.16 -1.60 11.43
N GLY A 102 -11.30 -2.08 10.52
CA GLY A 102 -10.32 -1.25 9.83
C GLY A 102 -9.14 -0.81 10.69
N GLU A 103 -8.97 -1.39 11.88
CA GLU A 103 -7.88 -1.03 12.77
C GLU A 103 -6.60 -1.81 12.42
N PRO A 104 -5.47 -1.12 12.19
CA PRO A 104 -4.18 -1.78 11.99
C PRO A 104 -3.80 -2.60 13.23
N VAL A 105 -3.30 -3.83 13.03
CA VAL A 105 -2.82 -4.68 14.13
C VAL A 105 -1.43 -4.27 14.62
N TYR A 106 -0.70 -3.54 13.79
CA TYR A 106 0.64 -3.04 14.06
C TYR A 106 0.94 -1.82 13.18
N LYS A 107 1.99 -1.05 13.49
CA LYS A 107 2.47 0.01 12.60
C LYS A 107 2.90 -0.55 11.25
N ALA A 108 2.79 0.25 10.20
CA ALA A 108 3.27 -0.11 8.87
C ALA A 108 4.78 -0.32 8.90
N ILE A 109 5.25 -1.50 8.53
CA ILE A 109 6.69 -1.78 8.45
C ILE A 109 7.19 -1.30 7.09
N VAL A 110 8.06 -0.29 7.10
CA VAL A 110 8.54 0.39 5.89
C VAL A 110 9.52 -0.50 5.12
N TRP A 111 9.66 -0.26 3.81
CA TRP A 111 10.57 -0.99 2.93
C TRP A 111 12.05 -0.96 3.39
N GLN A 112 12.47 0.10 4.08
CA GLN A 112 13.83 0.27 4.63
C GLN A 112 14.11 -0.59 5.86
N ASP A 113 13.06 -1.16 6.48
CA ASP A 113 13.16 -1.92 7.72
C ASP A 113 13.97 -3.21 7.56
N ARG A 114 14.84 -3.47 8.49
CA ARG A 114 15.79 -4.59 8.45
C ARG A 114 15.55 -5.67 9.53
N ARG A 115 14.43 -5.59 10.28
CA ARG A 115 14.13 -6.55 11.36
C ARG A 115 14.08 -8.01 10.91
N THR A 116 13.81 -8.27 9.63
CA THR A 116 13.65 -9.63 9.08
C THR A 116 14.91 -10.17 8.36
N VAL A 117 16.05 -9.48 8.45
CA VAL A 117 17.30 -9.89 7.77
C VAL A 117 17.74 -11.30 8.16
N ASN A 118 17.61 -11.68 9.42
CA ASN A 118 17.99 -13.03 9.88
C ASN A 118 17.09 -14.11 9.27
N TYR A 119 15.78 -13.84 9.19
CA TYR A 119 14.85 -14.73 8.51
C TYR A 119 15.16 -14.88 7.01
N CYS A 120 15.59 -13.80 6.34
CA CYS A 120 16.06 -13.86 4.95
C CYS A 120 17.29 -14.78 4.81
N LYS A 121 18.27 -14.65 5.71
CA LYS A 121 19.45 -15.54 5.73
C LYS A 121 19.07 -17.01 5.93
N ASP A 122 18.10 -17.31 6.77
CA ASP A 122 17.63 -18.66 7.00
C ASP A 122 16.93 -19.25 5.76
N LEU A 123 16.15 -18.47 5.04
CA LEU A 123 15.56 -18.87 3.77
C LEU A 123 16.62 -19.16 2.70
N GLN A 124 17.69 -18.35 2.65
CA GLN A 124 18.83 -18.57 1.74
C GLN A 124 19.57 -19.88 2.09
N LYS A 125 19.86 -20.12 3.37
CA LYS A 125 20.48 -21.38 3.84
C LYS A 125 19.62 -22.61 3.54
N LYS A 126 18.29 -22.49 3.58
CA LYS A 126 17.35 -23.53 3.18
C LYS A 126 17.25 -23.76 1.68
N GLY A 127 18.00 -23.01 0.86
CA GLY A 127 18.09 -23.19 -0.59
C GLY A 127 16.93 -22.61 -1.40
N PHE A 128 16.11 -21.71 -0.82
CA PHE A 128 14.95 -21.14 -1.52
C PHE A 128 15.31 -20.05 -2.57
N THR A 129 16.55 -19.57 -2.64
CA THR A 129 16.97 -18.44 -3.48
C THR A 129 16.58 -18.62 -4.95
N LYS A 130 17.00 -19.73 -5.58
CA LYS A 130 16.70 -19.97 -7.00
C LYS A 130 15.20 -20.07 -7.28
N LYS A 131 14.43 -20.68 -6.36
CA LYS A 131 12.99 -20.84 -6.53
C LYS A 131 12.27 -19.51 -6.42
N ILE A 132 12.59 -18.68 -5.42
CA ILE A 132 11.99 -17.36 -5.24
C ILE A 132 12.33 -16.48 -6.44
N GLN A 133 13.59 -16.43 -6.83
CA GLN A 133 14.04 -15.62 -7.98
C GLN A 133 13.36 -16.03 -9.29
N LYS A 134 13.19 -17.34 -9.54
CA LYS A 134 12.51 -17.84 -10.76
C LYS A 134 11.05 -17.40 -10.83
N ILE A 135 10.35 -17.35 -9.69
CA ILE A 135 8.92 -17.04 -9.64
C ILE A 135 8.68 -15.52 -9.63
N THR A 136 9.51 -14.78 -8.90
CA THR A 136 9.27 -13.35 -8.61
C THR A 136 10.22 -12.39 -9.33
N GLY A 137 11.34 -12.88 -9.84
CA GLY A 137 12.47 -12.05 -10.32
C GLY A 137 13.25 -11.37 -9.19
N LEU A 138 12.90 -11.57 -7.91
CA LEU A 138 13.47 -10.89 -6.76
C LEU A 138 14.54 -11.74 -6.07
N VAL A 139 15.48 -11.07 -5.40
CA VAL A 139 16.36 -11.69 -4.41
C VAL A 139 15.63 -11.86 -3.08
N ILE A 140 16.12 -12.71 -2.18
CA ILE A 140 15.60 -12.79 -0.80
C ILE A 140 16.19 -11.63 0.00
N ASP A 141 15.34 -10.67 0.34
CA ASP A 141 15.73 -9.48 1.12
C ASP A 141 14.60 -9.02 2.04
N SER A 142 14.95 -8.40 3.17
CA SER A 142 14.02 -7.76 4.10
C SER A 142 13.27 -6.57 3.50
N TYR A 143 13.74 -6.08 2.37
CA TYR A 143 13.12 -5.02 1.60
C TYR A 143 11.66 -5.34 1.23
N PHE A 144 11.38 -6.58 0.82
CA PHE A 144 10.09 -7.00 0.29
C PHE A 144 9.08 -7.40 1.39
N SER A 145 7.77 -7.40 1.04
CA SER A 145 6.68 -7.48 2.02
C SER A 145 6.56 -8.85 2.73
N ALA A 146 6.81 -9.98 2.05
CA ALA A 146 6.53 -11.31 2.60
C ALA A 146 7.15 -11.58 3.98
N THR A 147 8.40 -11.18 4.18
CA THR A 147 9.10 -11.38 5.46
C THR A 147 8.53 -10.53 6.58
N LYS A 148 8.04 -9.31 6.25
CA LYS A 148 7.39 -8.40 7.19
C LYS A 148 6.00 -8.91 7.59
N ILE A 149 5.21 -9.40 6.62
CA ILE A 149 3.92 -10.06 6.88
C ILE A 149 4.12 -11.21 7.86
N LYS A 150 5.08 -12.11 7.55
CA LYS A 150 5.41 -13.24 8.41
C LYS A 150 5.80 -12.78 9.81
N TRP A 151 6.64 -11.75 9.91
CA TRP A 151 7.06 -11.21 11.19
C TRP A 151 5.88 -10.70 12.02
N ILE A 152 4.95 -9.94 11.41
CA ILE A 152 3.76 -9.43 12.12
C ILE A 152 2.90 -10.60 12.60
N ILE A 153 2.62 -11.58 11.75
CA ILE A 153 1.82 -12.77 12.11
C ILE A 153 2.46 -13.53 13.29
N ASP A 154 3.78 -13.66 13.30
CA ASP A 154 4.47 -14.44 14.34
C ASP A 154 4.61 -13.71 15.68
N ASN A 155 4.73 -12.37 15.65
CA ASN A 155 5.11 -11.58 16.83
C ASN A 155 3.95 -10.78 17.44
N ILE A 156 2.86 -10.56 16.71
CA ILE A 156 1.73 -9.76 17.18
C ILE A 156 0.54 -10.68 17.47
N GLU A 157 0.16 -10.78 18.75
CA GLU A 157 -0.86 -11.72 19.20
C GLU A 157 -2.24 -11.45 18.60
N SER A 158 -2.61 -10.16 18.45
CA SER A 158 -3.87 -9.78 17.80
C SER A 158 -3.94 -10.26 16.34
N SER A 159 -2.82 -10.27 15.62
CA SER A 159 -2.77 -10.75 14.24
C SER A 159 -3.02 -12.26 14.15
N LYS A 160 -2.48 -13.04 15.09
CA LYS A 160 -2.71 -14.50 15.16
C LYS A 160 -4.18 -14.82 15.43
N LYS A 161 -4.81 -14.07 16.35
CA LYS A 161 -6.23 -14.21 16.67
C LYS A 161 -7.08 -13.90 15.44
N LEU A 162 -6.89 -12.75 14.81
CA LEU A 162 -7.64 -12.34 13.63
C LEU A 162 -7.44 -13.29 12.45
N LEU A 163 -6.24 -13.86 12.30
CA LEU A 163 -5.97 -14.86 11.28
C LEU A 163 -6.80 -16.14 11.49
N LYS A 164 -6.92 -16.62 12.72
CA LYS A 164 -7.77 -17.78 13.06
C LYS A 164 -9.25 -17.52 12.82
N GLU A 165 -9.68 -16.28 13.00
CA GLU A 165 -11.06 -15.85 12.80
C GLU A 165 -11.36 -15.45 11.34
N ASP A 166 -10.40 -15.58 10.41
CA ASP A 166 -10.48 -15.13 9.01
C ASP A 166 -10.84 -13.64 8.87
N LYS A 167 -10.28 -12.81 9.79
CA LYS A 167 -10.54 -11.38 9.88
C LYS A 167 -9.30 -10.51 9.63
N LEU A 168 -8.17 -11.11 9.32
CA LEU A 168 -6.94 -10.39 9.03
C LEU A 168 -6.85 -10.08 7.54
N LEU A 169 -6.52 -8.85 7.19
CA LEU A 169 -6.17 -8.44 5.83
C LEU A 169 -4.73 -7.91 5.78
N PHE A 170 -4.10 -8.07 4.64
CA PHE A 170 -2.82 -7.48 4.29
C PHE A 170 -2.97 -6.53 3.11
N GLY A 171 -2.18 -5.46 3.10
CA GLY A 171 -2.01 -4.61 1.93
C GLY A 171 -0.67 -3.88 1.93
N THR A 172 -0.26 -3.48 0.75
CA THR A 172 0.66 -2.37 0.55
C THR A 172 -0.12 -1.06 0.68
N ILE A 173 0.56 0.07 0.62
CA ILE A 173 -0.07 1.37 0.89
C ILE A 173 -1.24 1.66 -0.07
N ASP A 174 -1.13 1.29 -1.35
CA ASP A 174 -2.21 1.42 -2.33
C ASP A 174 -3.49 0.69 -1.89
N THR A 175 -3.35 -0.57 -1.46
CA THR A 175 -4.47 -1.38 -0.97
C THR A 175 -5.08 -0.78 0.28
N TRP A 176 -4.25 -0.30 1.23
CA TRP A 176 -4.71 0.35 2.45
C TRP A 176 -5.51 1.61 2.16
N ILE A 177 -4.98 2.52 1.31
CA ILE A 177 -5.66 3.74 0.92
C ILE A 177 -6.97 3.44 0.20
N LEU A 178 -6.95 2.51 -0.78
CA LEU A 178 -8.15 2.09 -1.50
C LEU A 178 -9.21 1.53 -0.56
N TRP A 179 -8.81 0.63 0.35
CA TRP A 179 -9.70 0.02 1.32
C TRP A 179 -10.35 1.08 2.24
N LYS A 180 -9.59 2.03 2.74
CA LYS A 180 -10.08 3.14 3.58
C LYS A 180 -10.99 4.10 2.79
N LEU A 181 -10.63 4.49 1.57
CA LEU A 181 -11.45 5.36 0.72
C LEU A 181 -12.77 4.72 0.30
N THR A 182 -12.81 3.40 0.22
CA THR A 182 -14.03 2.65 -0.13
C THR A 182 -14.79 2.10 1.08
N GLU A 183 -14.41 2.51 2.31
CA GLU A 183 -15.06 2.05 3.56
C GLU A 183 -15.10 0.52 3.66
N GLY A 184 -14.00 -0.13 3.29
CA GLY A 184 -13.87 -1.60 3.33
C GLY A 184 -14.51 -2.37 2.17
N ARG A 185 -15.12 -1.68 1.19
CA ARG A 185 -15.79 -2.34 0.05
C ARG A 185 -14.83 -2.91 -1.00
N SER A 186 -13.60 -2.44 -1.04
CA SER A 186 -12.61 -2.86 -2.04
C SER A 186 -11.28 -3.19 -1.39
N HIS A 187 -10.81 -4.42 -1.63
CA HIS A 187 -9.51 -4.92 -1.18
C HIS A 187 -8.74 -5.45 -2.40
N PHE A 188 -8.00 -4.56 -3.05
CA PHE A 188 -7.28 -4.85 -4.29
C PHE A 188 -5.91 -4.18 -4.28
N THR A 189 -4.99 -4.78 -5.03
CA THR A 189 -3.72 -4.20 -5.43
C THR A 189 -3.53 -4.42 -6.94
N GLU A 190 -2.51 -3.80 -7.51
CA GLU A 190 -2.16 -3.99 -8.91
C GLU A 190 -0.79 -4.71 -9.05
N ALA A 191 -0.48 -5.19 -10.26
CA ALA A 191 0.66 -6.06 -10.50
C ALA A 191 2.02 -5.44 -10.11
N THR A 192 2.19 -4.10 -10.20
CA THR A 192 3.47 -3.46 -9.87
C THR A 192 3.72 -3.41 -8.36
N ASN A 193 2.67 -3.32 -7.53
CA ASN A 193 2.77 -3.48 -6.09
C ASN A 193 2.85 -4.96 -5.68
N ALA A 194 1.97 -5.81 -6.22
CA ALA A 194 1.95 -7.24 -5.92
C ALA A 194 3.30 -7.92 -6.21
N SER A 195 3.95 -7.60 -7.35
CA SER A 195 5.24 -8.15 -7.74
C SER A 195 6.37 -7.84 -6.75
N ARG A 196 6.22 -6.80 -5.91
CA ARG A 196 7.22 -6.41 -4.92
C ARG A 196 7.02 -7.06 -3.54
N THR A 197 6.06 -7.97 -3.42
CA THR A 197 5.76 -8.64 -2.14
C THR A 197 6.61 -9.89 -1.86
N MET A 198 7.31 -10.46 -2.82
CA MET A 198 7.87 -11.84 -2.85
C MET A 198 6.80 -12.95 -2.74
N LEU A 199 5.53 -12.64 -3.00
CA LEU A 199 4.43 -13.62 -2.96
C LEU A 199 3.78 -13.81 -4.34
N TYR A 200 4.11 -12.94 -5.30
CA TYR A 200 3.48 -12.88 -6.61
C TYR A 200 4.31 -13.57 -7.69
N ASP A 201 3.66 -14.40 -8.49
CA ASP A 201 4.28 -15.06 -9.65
C ASP A 201 4.14 -14.15 -10.87
N ILE A 202 5.24 -13.52 -11.27
CA ILE A 202 5.27 -12.58 -12.41
C ILE A 202 5.07 -13.28 -13.75
N ASN A 203 5.28 -14.60 -13.83
CA ASN A 203 5.09 -15.37 -15.06
C ASN A 203 3.60 -15.75 -15.25
N LYS A 204 2.86 -15.87 -14.15
CA LYS A 204 1.43 -16.26 -14.14
C LYS A 204 0.48 -15.12 -13.85
N ASN A 205 1.03 -13.96 -13.49
CA ASN A 205 0.28 -12.78 -13.07
C ASN A 205 -0.72 -13.08 -11.94
N SER A 206 -0.26 -13.79 -10.89
CA SER A 206 -1.12 -14.24 -9.78
C SER A 206 -0.33 -14.51 -8.50
N TRP A 207 -1.01 -14.58 -7.36
CA TRP A 207 -0.42 -14.99 -6.10
C TRP A 207 0.11 -16.43 -6.18
N SER A 208 1.34 -16.66 -5.74
CA SER A 208 2.01 -17.95 -5.84
C SER A 208 1.73 -18.83 -4.63
N LYS A 209 0.89 -19.86 -4.79
CA LYS A 209 0.63 -20.85 -3.73
C LYS A 209 1.91 -21.46 -3.15
N SER A 210 2.96 -21.63 -3.96
CA SER A 210 4.23 -22.21 -3.50
C SER A 210 5.02 -21.24 -2.62
N LEU A 211 5.01 -19.92 -2.92
CA LEU A 211 5.64 -18.90 -2.09
C LEU A 211 4.84 -18.70 -0.79
N LEU A 212 3.52 -18.65 -0.87
CA LEU A 212 2.66 -18.58 0.31
C LEU A 212 2.96 -19.69 1.32
N ARG A 213 3.19 -20.93 0.85
CA ARG A 213 3.61 -22.07 1.70
C ARG A 213 5.01 -21.85 2.30
N ILE A 214 5.98 -21.34 1.53
CA ILE A 214 7.35 -21.08 2.02
C ILE A 214 7.33 -20.07 3.16
N PHE A 215 6.56 -18.99 3.02
CA PHE A 215 6.44 -17.95 4.03
C PHE A 215 5.38 -18.24 5.11
N ASN A 216 4.63 -19.35 4.96
CA ASN A 216 3.49 -19.69 5.82
C ASN A 216 2.50 -18.52 5.96
N ILE A 217 2.08 -17.97 4.83
CA ILE A 217 1.11 -16.90 4.71
C ILE A 217 -0.13 -17.45 4.01
N PRO A 218 -1.33 -17.37 4.59
CA PRO A 218 -2.55 -17.81 3.94
C PRO A 218 -2.97 -16.88 2.82
N LEU A 219 -3.59 -17.43 1.78
CA LEU A 219 -4.08 -16.65 0.63
C LEU A 219 -5.24 -15.71 1.02
N THR A 220 -6.00 -16.05 2.05
CA THR A 220 -7.20 -15.33 2.48
C THR A 220 -6.95 -13.90 2.96
N ILE A 221 -5.71 -13.56 3.29
CA ILE A 221 -5.37 -12.22 3.73
C ILE A 221 -4.96 -11.26 2.59
N LEU A 222 -4.81 -11.77 1.34
CA LEU A 222 -4.28 -11.05 0.17
C LEU A 222 -5.36 -10.47 -0.72
#